data_afd4ce6f683467e975a06dca36c66785
#
_entry.id   afd4ce6f683467e975a06dca36c66785
#
_cell.length_a   1.000
_cell.length_b   1.000
_cell.length_c   1.000
_cell.angle_alpha   90.00
_cell.angle_beta   90.00
_cell.angle_gamma   90.00
#
_symmetry.space_group_name_H-M   'P 1'
#
loop_
_entity.id
_entity.type
_entity.pdbx_description
1 polymer ?
#
loop_
_entity_poly.entity_id
_entity_poly.type
_entity_poly.pdbx_seq_one_letter_code
_entity_poly.pdbx_strand_id
1 'polypeptide(L)'
;MIVSTKGRYALRVMVHFAMKGAGDYIPLKEIAESEGISQKYLESIMAVLSKAGFVDAVHGKGGGYRLNRKPECYTIGSILKLTEGSLAAVSCTSQGPAACGRSACCQTKPMWDKLDAMIDSFFEGITLADLLENNEKL
;
A
#
# COMPACT_ATOMS: atom_id res chain seq x y z
N MET A 1 10.47 -11.41 -3.86
CA MET A 1 9.85 -10.09 -3.62
C MET A 1 10.38 -9.49 -2.33
N ILE A 2 10.72 -8.23 -2.38
CA ILE A 2 11.04 -7.45 -1.18
C ILE A 2 10.15 -6.19 -1.22
N VAL A 3 9.37 -5.99 -0.18
CA VAL A 3 8.56 -4.77 -0.06
C VAL A 3 9.51 -3.60 0.23
N SER A 4 9.43 -2.55 -0.57
CA SER A 4 10.30 -1.38 -0.46
C SER A 4 10.03 -0.58 0.82
N THR A 5 10.99 0.28 1.18
CA THR A 5 10.81 1.25 2.25
C THR A 5 9.58 2.15 1.97
N LYS A 6 9.39 2.55 0.72
CA LYS A 6 8.23 3.36 0.31
C LYS A 6 6.91 2.64 0.58
N GLY A 7 6.82 1.36 0.26
CA GLY A 7 5.64 0.54 0.52
C GLY A 7 5.35 0.41 2.01
N ARG A 8 6.37 0.10 2.80
CA ARG A 8 6.22 -0.02 4.27
C ARG A 8 5.80 1.31 4.91
N TYR A 9 6.38 2.41 4.47
CA TYR A 9 6.03 3.73 4.98
C TYR A 9 4.64 4.17 4.54
N ALA A 10 4.23 3.85 3.31
CA ALA A 10 2.86 4.11 2.86
C ALA A 10 1.84 3.41 3.77
N LEU A 11 2.09 2.16 4.15
CA LEU A 11 1.24 1.45 5.10
C LEU A 11 1.18 2.13 6.46
N ARG A 12 2.33 2.54 7.00
CA ARG A 12 2.38 3.26 8.29
C ARG A 12 1.59 4.56 8.25
N VAL A 13 1.71 5.30 7.17
CA VAL A 13 0.98 6.56 6.97
C VAL A 13 -0.52 6.32 6.88
N MET A 14 -0.94 5.31 6.13
CA MET A 14 -2.37 4.96 6.02
C MET A 14 -2.95 4.49 7.36
N VAL A 15 -2.19 3.72 8.13
CA VAL A 15 -2.58 3.33 9.50
C VAL A 15 -2.69 4.57 10.39
N HIS A 16 -1.78 5.52 10.28
CA HIS A 16 -1.83 6.78 11.03
C HIS A 16 -3.14 7.51 10.79
N PHE A 17 -3.53 7.67 9.51
CA PHE A 17 -4.83 8.27 9.17
C PHE A 17 -6.00 7.49 9.76
N ALA A 18 -5.96 6.17 9.67
CA ALA A 18 -7.02 5.31 10.18
C ALA A 18 -7.18 5.42 11.70
N MET A 19 -6.05 5.55 12.42
CA MET A 19 -6.05 5.72 13.88
C MET A 19 -6.65 7.07 14.32
N LYS A 20 -6.43 8.12 13.55
CA LYS A 20 -7.01 9.45 13.83
C LYS A 20 -8.51 9.51 13.57
N GLY A 21 -9.04 8.58 12.79
CA GLY A 21 -10.45 8.52 12.46
C GLY A 21 -10.86 9.44 11.31
N ALA A 22 -12.15 9.35 10.95
CA ALA A 22 -12.71 10.18 9.90
C ALA A 22 -12.94 11.61 10.42
N GLY A 23 -12.71 12.59 9.57
CA GLY A 23 -13.09 13.97 9.85
C GLY A 23 -12.06 14.98 9.40
N ASP A 24 -11.17 15.36 10.26
CA ASP A 24 -10.26 16.47 10.01
C ASP A 24 -9.08 16.09 9.10
N TYR A 25 -8.65 17.07 8.29
CA TYR A 25 -7.43 16.94 7.52
C TYR A 25 -6.22 17.02 8.46
N ILE A 26 -5.28 16.11 8.27
CA ILE A 26 -4.06 16.03 9.07
C ILE A 26 -2.92 16.69 8.27
N PRO A 27 -2.25 17.72 8.83
CA PRO A 27 -1.13 18.35 8.15
C PRO A 27 0.03 17.36 7.92
N LEU A 28 0.68 17.50 6.79
CA LEU A 28 1.81 16.64 6.43
C LEU A 28 2.93 16.68 7.47
N LYS A 29 3.18 17.87 8.04
CA LYS A 29 4.18 18.07 9.08
C LYS A 29 3.89 17.20 10.33
N GLU A 30 2.64 17.12 10.73
CA GLU A 30 2.22 16.29 11.87
C GLU A 30 2.53 14.81 11.62
N ILE A 31 2.19 14.34 10.43
CA ILE A 31 2.45 12.95 10.04
C ILE A 31 3.94 12.67 9.99
N ALA A 32 4.71 13.57 9.40
CA ALA A 32 6.17 13.44 9.29
C ALA A 32 6.82 13.34 10.67
N GLU A 33 6.44 14.20 11.60
CA GLU A 33 6.95 14.21 12.97
C GLU A 33 6.54 12.93 13.74
N SER A 34 5.28 12.55 13.64
CA SER A 34 4.75 11.38 14.34
C SER A 34 5.36 10.07 13.84
N GLU A 35 5.58 9.94 12.53
CA GLU A 35 6.09 8.72 11.93
C GLU A 35 7.62 8.69 11.77
N GLY A 36 8.29 9.79 12.05
CA GLY A 36 9.75 9.89 11.91
C GLY A 36 10.20 9.78 10.45
N ILE A 37 9.40 10.30 9.52
CA ILE A 37 9.67 10.29 8.08
C ILE A 37 9.96 11.72 7.64
N SER A 38 10.96 11.93 6.77
CA SER A 38 11.22 13.25 6.25
C SER A 38 9.99 13.77 5.48
N GLN A 39 9.71 15.06 5.62
CA GLN A 39 8.54 15.65 4.95
C GLN A 39 8.64 15.50 3.43
N LYS A 40 9.81 15.67 2.86
CA LYS A 40 10.03 15.52 1.42
C LYS A 40 9.73 14.09 0.94
N TYR A 41 10.18 13.10 1.69
CA TYR A 41 9.90 11.70 1.34
C TYR A 41 8.41 11.38 1.48
N LEU A 42 7.78 11.90 2.54
CA LEU A 42 6.35 11.74 2.77
C LEU A 42 5.53 12.39 1.64
N GLU A 43 5.96 13.53 1.10
CA GLU A 43 5.31 14.15 -0.04
C GLU A 43 5.25 13.21 -1.25
N SER A 44 6.33 12.45 -1.49
CA SER A 44 6.37 11.49 -2.59
C SER A 44 5.39 10.34 -2.40
N ILE A 45 5.19 9.90 -1.16
CA ILE A 45 4.20 8.87 -0.82
C ILE A 45 2.78 9.42 -1.00
N MET A 46 2.54 10.61 -0.48
CA MET A 46 1.22 11.24 -0.57
C MET A 46 0.81 11.54 -2.00
N ALA A 47 1.76 11.89 -2.86
CA ALA A 47 1.50 12.09 -4.28
C ALA A 47 0.93 10.82 -4.95
N VAL A 48 1.49 9.67 -4.63
CA VAL A 48 1.02 8.37 -5.15
C VAL A 48 -0.39 8.06 -4.62
N LEU A 49 -0.61 8.21 -3.31
CA LEU A 49 -1.89 7.91 -2.68
C LEU A 49 -3.00 8.87 -3.15
N SER A 50 -2.68 10.15 -3.29
CA SER A 50 -3.62 11.17 -3.75
C SER A 50 -3.99 10.97 -5.22
N LYS A 51 -3.02 10.69 -6.08
CA LYS A 51 -3.27 10.41 -7.50
C LYS A 51 -4.15 9.20 -7.70
N ALA A 52 -4.02 8.19 -6.85
CA ALA A 52 -4.85 6.99 -6.90
C ALA A 52 -6.24 7.19 -6.28
N GLY A 53 -6.51 8.35 -5.69
CA GLY A 53 -7.80 8.63 -5.05
C GLY A 53 -7.98 7.95 -3.71
N PHE A 54 -6.91 7.59 -3.01
CA PHE A 54 -6.97 6.94 -1.71
C PHE A 54 -7.10 7.91 -0.55
N VAL A 55 -6.70 9.14 -0.75
CA VAL A 55 -6.79 10.22 0.23
C VAL A 55 -7.32 11.49 -0.42
N ASP A 56 -8.00 12.30 0.36
CA ASP A 56 -8.36 13.66 -0.03
C ASP A 56 -7.32 14.62 0.50
N ALA A 57 -7.04 15.68 -0.26
CA ALA A 57 -6.07 16.69 0.07
C ALA A 57 -6.71 18.09 0.00
N VAL A 58 -6.36 18.95 0.95
CA VAL A 58 -6.69 20.37 0.95
C VAL A 58 -5.41 21.15 1.16
N HIS A 59 -5.18 22.13 0.30
CA HIS A 59 -4.02 23.00 0.37
C HIS A 59 -4.31 24.24 1.21
N GLY A 60 -3.25 24.86 1.73
CA GLY A 60 -3.31 26.11 2.46
C GLY A 60 -3.45 25.92 3.97
N LYS A 61 -3.82 27.01 4.66
CA LYS A 61 -3.95 27.04 6.12
C LYS A 61 -5.09 26.13 6.57
N GLY A 62 -4.82 25.24 7.52
CA GLY A 62 -5.77 24.24 7.97
C GLY A 62 -5.91 23.05 7.03
N GLY A 63 -5.08 22.99 5.99
CA GLY A 63 -5.06 21.89 5.04
C GLY A 63 -4.28 20.66 5.51
N GLY A 64 -4.27 19.66 4.68
CA GLY A 64 -3.61 18.40 4.93
C GLY A 64 -4.26 17.29 4.15
N TYR A 65 -4.21 16.08 4.69
CA TYR A 65 -4.74 14.88 4.05
C TYR A 65 -5.66 14.12 4.99
N ARG A 66 -6.60 13.39 4.43
CA ARG A 66 -7.46 12.47 5.18
C ARG A 66 -7.87 11.29 4.31
N LEU A 67 -8.28 10.19 4.95
CA LEU A 67 -8.92 9.08 4.24
C LEU A 67 -10.27 9.52 3.69
N ASN A 68 -10.63 9.03 2.52
CA ASN A 68 -11.92 9.28 1.89
C ASN A 68 -12.87 8.08 1.92
N ARG A 69 -12.50 7.02 2.61
CA ARG A 69 -13.28 5.80 2.83
C ARG A 69 -13.04 5.27 4.22
N LYS A 70 -13.90 4.37 4.65
CA LYS A 70 -13.72 3.67 5.92
C LYS A 70 -12.47 2.76 5.87
N PRO A 71 -11.78 2.55 6.99
CA PRO A 71 -10.60 1.67 7.02
C PRO A 71 -10.83 0.26 6.47
N GLU A 72 -12.05 -0.27 6.60
CA GLU A 72 -12.43 -1.58 6.05
C GLU A 72 -12.39 -1.62 4.52
N CYS A 73 -12.43 -0.47 3.87
CA CYS A 73 -12.45 -0.36 2.40
C CYS A 73 -11.06 -0.34 1.77
N TYR A 74 -10.00 -0.31 2.58
CA TYR A 74 -8.63 -0.33 2.09
C TYR A 74 -7.99 -1.67 2.41
N THR A 75 -7.68 -2.46 1.37
CA THR A 75 -6.88 -3.66 1.56
C THR A 75 -5.40 -3.31 1.59
N ILE A 76 -4.61 -4.08 2.32
CA ILE A 76 -3.16 -3.91 2.34
C ILE A 76 -2.57 -4.13 0.94
N GLY A 77 -3.13 -5.10 0.21
CA GLY A 77 -2.74 -5.37 -1.17
C GLY A 77 -2.93 -4.17 -2.07
N SER A 78 -4.06 -3.46 -1.97
CA SER A 78 -4.33 -2.28 -2.79
C SER A 78 -3.33 -1.16 -2.55
N ILE A 79 -2.92 -0.95 -1.30
CA ILE A 79 -1.93 0.07 -0.94
C ILE A 79 -0.54 -0.31 -1.46
N LEU A 80 -0.10 -1.55 -1.22
CA LEU A 80 1.21 -2.02 -1.67
C LEU A 80 1.35 -2.00 -3.18
N LYS A 81 0.32 -2.36 -3.92
CA LYS A 81 0.34 -2.33 -5.38
C LYS A 81 0.56 -0.93 -5.95
N LEU A 82 0.12 0.11 -5.25
CA LEU A 82 0.37 1.49 -5.67
C LEU A 82 1.84 1.87 -5.61
N THR A 83 2.56 1.39 -4.61
CA THR A 83 3.96 1.75 -4.40
C THR A 83 4.92 0.80 -5.09
N GLU A 84 4.58 -0.48 -5.15
CA GLU A 84 5.46 -1.52 -5.71
C GLU A 84 5.22 -1.79 -7.19
N GLY A 85 4.02 -1.44 -7.70
CA GLY A 85 3.59 -1.80 -9.04
C GLY A 85 3.18 -3.26 -9.16
N SER A 86 4.03 -4.18 -8.75
CA SER A 86 3.77 -5.62 -8.74
C SER A 86 4.22 -6.24 -7.44
N LEU A 87 3.45 -7.20 -6.95
CA LEU A 87 3.80 -8.02 -5.78
C LEU A 87 4.33 -9.40 -6.18
N ALA A 88 4.66 -9.59 -7.45
CA ALA A 88 5.20 -10.86 -7.94
C ALA A 88 6.54 -11.21 -7.28
N ALA A 89 6.71 -12.47 -6.96
CA ALA A 89 7.93 -12.96 -6.31
C ALA A 89 9.15 -12.95 -7.24
N VAL A 90 8.92 -13.09 -8.54
CA VAL A 90 9.97 -13.14 -9.57
C VAL A 90 9.63 -12.23 -10.75
N SER A 91 10.67 -11.77 -11.46
CA SER A 91 10.48 -10.85 -12.59
C SER A 91 9.71 -11.48 -13.76
N CYS A 92 9.81 -12.77 -13.96
CA CYS A 92 9.14 -13.47 -15.06
C CYS A 92 7.61 -13.54 -14.87
N THR A 93 7.08 -13.32 -13.67
CA THR A 93 5.64 -13.25 -13.41
C THR A 93 5.15 -11.82 -13.17
N SER A 94 6.05 -10.85 -12.98
CA SER A 94 5.69 -9.47 -12.66
C SER A 94 5.04 -8.70 -13.81
N GLN A 95 5.31 -9.09 -15.05
CA GLN A 95 4.85 -8.40 -16.26
C GLN A 95 3.83 -9.22 -17.07
N GLY A 96 3.29 -10.27 -16.50
CA GLY A 96 2.32 -11.13 -17.14
C GLY A 96 2.93 -12.27 -17.97
N PRO A 97 2.09 -13.09 -18.61
CA PRO A 97 2.54 -14.33 -19.27
C PRO A 97 3.54 -14.13 -20.42
N ALA A 98 3.53 -12.96 -21.04
CA ALA A 98 4.40 -12.64 -22.18
C ALA A 98 5.80 -12.19 -21.78
N ALA A 99 6.05 -11.96 -20.48
CA ALA A 99 7.31 -11.40 -19.99
C ALA A 99 8.50 -12.38 -20.10
N CYS A 100 8.22 -13.68 -20.13
CA CYS A 100 9.25 -14.71 -20.24
C CYS A 100 9.00 -15.58 -21.46
N GLY A 101 9.99 -15.67 -22.37
CA GLY A 101 9.90 -16.48 -23.57
C GLY A 101 9.81 -17.97 -23.31
N ARG A 102 10.06 -18.42 -22.07
CA ARG A 102 9.97 -19.82 -21.67
C ARG A 102 8.70 -20.16 -20.89
N SER A 103 7.77 -19.22 -20.75
CA SER A 103 6.59 -19.42 -19.89
C SER A 103 5.76 -20.65 -20.27
N ALA A 104 5.69 -21.01 -21.56
CA ALA A 104 4.92 -22.15 -22.04
C ALA A 104 5.52 -23.51 -21.65
N CYS A 105 6.83 -23.59 -21.37
CA CYS A 105 7.53 -24.83 -21.09
C CYS A 105 8.34 -24.81 -19.78
N CYS A 106 8.25 -23.74 -19.01
CA CYS A 106 8.99 -23.61 -17.77
C CYS A 106 8.36 -24.45 -16.65
N GLN A 107 9.09 -25.42 -16.15
CA GLN A 107 8.59 -26.32 -15.12
C GLN A 107 8.43 -25.67 -13.74
N THR A 108 9.14 -24.56 -13.48
CA THR A 108 9.03 -23.83 -12.20
C THR A 108 7.91 -22.77 -12.20
N LYS A 109 7.42 -22.39 -13.36
CA LYS A 109 6.37 -21.36 -13.48
C LYS A 109 5.12 -21.66 -12.64
N PRO A 110 4.54 -22.87 -12.67
CA PRO A 110 3.35 -23.15 -11.86
C PRO A 110 3.56 -22.92 -10.36
N MET A 111 4.77 -23.20 -9.87
CA MET A 111 5.13 -22.92 -8.46
C MET A 111 5.13 -21.42 -8.18
N TRP A 112 5.72 -20.61 -9.07
CA TRP A 112 5.76 -19.16 -8.92
C TRP A 112 4.37 -18.54 -9.02
N ASP A 113 3.55 -19.01 -9.96
CA ASP A 113 2.17 -18.57 -10.10
C ASP A 113 1.37 -18.83 -8.82
N LYS A 114 1.57 -20.00 -8.22
CA LYS A 114 0.92 -20.33 -6.95
C LYS A 114 1.39 -19.45 -5.79
N LEU A 115 2.67 -19.19 -5.71
CA LEU A 115 3.23 -18.28 -4.69
C LEU A 115 2.67 -16.87 -4.86
N ASP A 116 2.62 -16.36 -6.08
CA ASP A 116 2.07 -15.04 -6.37
C ASP A 116 0.60 -14.95 -5.97
N ALA A 117 -0.19 -15.99 -6.25
CA ALA A 117 -1.59 -16.06 -5.84
C ALA A 117 -1.74 -16.08 -4.31
N MET A 118 -0.86 -16.77 -3.60
CA MET A 118 -0.84 -16.80 -2.13
C MET A 118 -0.50 -15.43 -1.55
N ILE A 119 0.48 -14.74 -2.10
CA ILE A 119 0.87 -13.38 -1.68
C ILE A 119 -0.30 -12.42 -1.91
N ASP A 120 -0.89 -12.46 -3.09
CA ASP A 120 -2.03 -11.59 -3.42
C ASP A 120 -3.21 -11.84 -2.48
N SER A 121 -3.61 -13.09 -2.29
CA SER A 121 -4.70 -13.45 -1.39
C SER A 121 -4.43 -13.04 0.05
N PHE A 122 -3.19 -13.18 0.51
CA PHE A 122 -2.81 -12.76 1.85
C PHE A 122 -3.01 -11.26 2.06
N PHE A 123 -2.46 -10.44 1.19
CA PHE A 123 -2.55 -8.98 1.33
C PHE A 123 -3.94 -8.43 1.01
N GLU A 124 -4.67 -9.02 0.07
CA GLU A 124 -6.04 -8.61 -0.22
C GLU A 124 -7.03 -9.03 0.89
N GLY A 125 -6.68 -10.02 1.69
CA GLY A 125 -7.48 -10.48 2.82
C GLY A 125 -7.32 -9.64 4.09
N ILE A 126 -6.42 -8.68 4.13
CA ILE A 126 -6.15 -7.83 5.29
C ILE A 126 -6.52 -6.39 4.96
N THR A 127 -7.28 -5.73 5.82
CA THR A 127 -7.68 -4.32 5.67
C THR A 127 -6.95 -3.43 6.67
N LEU A 128 -7.03 -2.12 6.48
CA LEU A 128 -6.53 -1.17 7.49
C LEU A 128 -7.24 -1.35 8.83
N ALA A 129 -8.54 -1.65 8.80
CA ALA A 129 -9.31 -1.91 10.02
C ALA A 129 -8.75 -3.11 10.78
N ASP A 130 -8.36 -4.17 10.08
CA ASP A 130 -7.76 -5.35 10.69
C ASP A 130 -6.46 -5.02 11.43
N LEU A 131 -5.65 -4.13 10.90
CA LEU A 131 -4.40 -3.70 11.54
C LEU A 131 -4.64 -2.87 12.80
N LEU A 132 -5.75 -2.13 12.87
CA LEU A 132 -6.11 -1.33 14.05
C LEU A 132 -6.60 -2.18 15.21
N GLU A 133 -7.24 -3.30 14.92
CA GLU A 133 -7.91 -4.13 15.92
C GLU A 133 -7.01 -5.15 16.60
N ASN A 134 -5.71 -5.12 16.34
CA ASN A 134 -4.76 -6.10 16.89
C ASN A 134 -5.20 -7.53 16.65
N ASN A 135 -5.52 -7.84 15.42
CA ASN A 135 -6.44 -8.87 14.99
C ASN A 135 -5.83 -10.28 14.93
N GLU A 136 -6.61 -11.27 15.36
CA GLU A 136 -6.29 -12.70 15.25
C GLU A 136 -6.12 -13.19 13.81
N LYS A 137 -6.58 -12.43 12.80
CA LYS A 137 -6.36 -12.72 11.37
C LYS A 137 -4.88 -12.56 10.95
N LEU A 138 -4.11 -11.90 11.76
CA LEU A 138 -2.71 -11.68 11.50
C LEU A 138 -1.87 -12.76 12.18
#